data_4659f8f82d171139466332422e213583
#
_entry.id   4659f8f82d171139466332422e213583
#
_cell.length_a   1.000
_cell.length_b   1.000
_cell.length_c   1.000
_cell.angle_alpha   90.00
_cell.angle_beta   90.00
_cell.angle_gamma   90.00
#
_symmetry.space_group_name_H-M   'P 1'
#
loop_
_entity.id
_entity.type
_entity.pdbx_description
1 polymer ?
#
loop_
_entity_poly.entity_id
_entity_poly.type
_entity_poly.pdbx_seq_one_letter_code
_entity_poly.pdbx_strand_id
1 'polypeptide(L)'
;MYNKIKQICARAGTNDDPDMLKVIIFKGAGDAAFAAGTDISQFKTFSGEDDAIAYEQMIEAVLHEIEYCEVPTIAALNGFVTGGGAAIAASCSLRIGSRSIKVGVPIAKTLGNCLAIANLKRFIALIGEARTAHILLTAQLIDAENAKLAGFITELLEDQSQVESRAMELAKSVTQSAPLTIKATLTGIRRLREATPLPDDHDLIKMCFGSNDFKEGITAFFEKRPAEWTGK
;
A
#
# COMPACT_ATOMS: atom_id res chain seq x y z
N MET A 1 12.08 -0.64 8.06
CA MET A 1 10.78 -1.33 7.94
C MET A 1 10.71 -2.14 6.64
N TYR A 2 10.82 -1.54 5.47
CA TYR A 2 10.66 -2.17 4.15
C TYR A 2 11.52 -3.42 3.94
N ASN A 3 12.83 -3.36 4.24
CA ASN A 3 13.72 -4.53 4.11
C ASN A 3 13.27 -5.74 4.95
N LYS A 4 12.74 -5.50 6.15
CA LYS A 4 12.24 -6.59 7.01
C LYS A 4 10.96 -7.21 6.44
N ILE A 5 10.04 -6.39 5.91
CA ILE A 5 8.84 -6.88 5.22
C ILE A 5 9.24 -7.75 4.03
N LYS A 6 10.11 -7.23 3.15
CA LYS A 6 10.61 -7.96 1.99
C LYS A 6 11.21 -9.32 2.38
N GLN A 7 12.12 -9.34 3.35
CA GLN A 7 12.77 -10.57 3.81
C GLN A 7 11.79 -11.61 4.37
N ILE A 8 10.81 -11.18 5.18
CA ILE A 8 9.81 -12.08 5.75
C ILE A 8 8.90 -12.66 4.66
N CYS A 9 8.39 -11.81 3.75
CA CYS A 9 7.48 -12.26 2.70
C CYS A 9 8.18 -13.17 1.68
N ALA A 10 9.42 -12.85 1.30
CA ALA A 10 10.18 -13.64 0.34
C ALA A 10 10.46 -15.08 0.82
N ARG A 11 10.63 -15.30 2.13
CA ARG A 11 10.91 -16.64 2.69
C ARG A 11 9.67 -17.39 3.17
N ALA A 12 8.59 -16.70 3.51
CA ALA A 12 7.40 -17.28 4.13
C ALA A 12 6.77 -18.36 3.24
N GLY A 13 6.57 -19.56 3.80
CA GLY A 13 6.00 -20.71 3.11
C GLY A 13 6.93 -21.40 2.11
N THR A 14 8.20 -20.99 2.02
CA THR A 14 9.24 -21.66 1.24
C THR A 14 9.98 -22.71 2.07
N ASN A 15 10.86 -23.51 1.44
CA ASN A 15 11.69 -24.47 2.15
C ASN A 15 12.73 -23.80 3.09
N ASP A 16 13.02 -22.52 2.87
CA ASP A 16 13.96 -21.72 3.66
C ASP A 16 13.27 -20.94 4.80
N ASP A 17 11.98 -21.23 5.08
CA ASP A 17 11.23 -20.61 6.16
C ASP A 17 11.43 -21.36 7.49
N PRO A 18 12.30 -20.86 8.40
CA PRO A 18 12.59 -21.53 9.66
C PRO A 18 11.40 -21.52 10.64
N ASP A 19 10.46 -20.58 10.44
CA ASP A 19 9.30 -20.36 11.30
C ASP A 19 8.06 -21.13 10.79
N MET A 20 8.15 -21.73 9.59
CA MET A 20 7.04 -22.43 8.91
C MET A 20 5.76 -21.59 8.90
N LEU A 21 5.87 -20.31 8.54
CA LEU A 21 4.77 -19.35 8.53
C LEU A 21 3.65 -19.81 7.60
N LYS A 22 2.42 -19.73 8.07
CA LYS A 22 1.21 -20.09 7.30
C LYS A 22 0.36 -18.89 6.93
N VAL A 23 0.48 -17.78 7.66
CA VAL A 23 -0.22 -16.50 7.45
C VAL A 23 0.64 -15.40 8.04
N ILE A 24 0.66 -14.23 7.40
CA ILE A 24 1.29 -13.02 7.93
C ILE A 24 0.20 -11.98 8.20
N ILE A 25 0.22 -11.38 9.40
CA ILE A 25 -0.65 -10.25 9.74
C ILE A 25 0.19 -8.99 9.80
N PHE A 26 -0.17 -7.99 9.00
CA PHE A 26 0.37 -6.64 9.07
C PHE A 26 -0.53 -5.77 9.93
N LYS A 27 0.04 -5.09 10.94
CA LYS A 27 -0.66 -4.10 11.77
C LYS A 27 0.23 -2.92 12.10
N GLY A 28 -0.36 -1.79 12.44
CA GLY A 28 0.36 -0.64 12.97
C GLY A 28 0.92 -0.90 14.38
N ALA A 29 1.98 -0.20 14.74
CA ALA A 29 2.61 -0.33 16.06
C ALA A 29 1.84 0.39 17.19
N GLY A 30 0.82 1.19 16.84
CA GLY A 30 0.01 1.96 17.80
C GLY A 30 -1.35 2.30 17.20
N ASP A 31 -2.11 3.17 17.86
CA ASP A 31 -3.51 3.42 17.56
C ASP A 31 -3.73 4.48 16.47
N ALA A 32 -2.73 5.32 16.21
CA ALA A 32 -2.88 6.47 15.31
C ALA A 32 -2.90 6.11 13.83
N ALA A 33 -2.18 5.06 13.45
CA ALA A 33 -2.05 4.69 12.04
C ALA A 33 -1.67 3.21 11.85
N PHE A 34 -2.20 2.61 10.80
CA PHE A 34 -1.60 1.40 10.24
C PHE A 34 -0.21 1.73 9.66
N ALA A 35 -0.16 2.70 8.75
CA ALA A 35 1.06 3.35 8.29
C ALA A 35 0.67 4.66 7.57
N ALA A 36 1.31 5.76 7.94
CA ALA A 36 0.99 7.10 7.43
C ALA A 36 1.81 7.50 6.19
N GLY A 37 2.56 6.58 5.61
CA GLY A 37 3.40 6.78 4.44
C GLY A 37 4.87 6.45 4.68
N THR A 38 5.70 6.87 3.73
CA THR A 38 7.14 6.71 3.80
C THR A 38 7.78 7.87 4.57
N ASP A 39 9.04 7.70 4.97
CA ASP A 39 9.81 8.81 5.54
C ASP A 39 10.18 9.81 4.45
N ILE A 40 9.52 10.95 4.46
CA ILE A 40 9.69 12.02 3.46
C ILE A 40 11.08 12.66 3.55
N SER A 41 11.79 12.54 4.69
CA SER A 41 13.12 13.12 4.83
C SER A 41 14.11 12.60 3.80
N GLN A 42 13.95 11.37 3.33
CA GLN A 42 14.81 10.78 2.31
C GLN A 42 14.72 11.52 0.95
N PHE A 43 13.61 12.16 0.64
CA PHE A 43 13.46 12.92 -0.61
C PHE A 43 14.34 14.18 -0.66
N LYS A 44 14.78 14.68 0.50
CA LYS A 44 15.76 15.79 0.56
C LYS A 44 17.13 15.44 -0.06
N THR A 45 17.44 14.16 -0.14
CA THR A 45 18.71 13.68 -0.67
C THR A 45 18.66 13.37 -2.16
N PHE A 46 17.49 13.49 -2.78
CA PHE A 46 17.34 13.27 -4.22
C PHE A 46 18.09 14.35 -4.99
N SER A 47 18.99 13.91 -5.88
CA SER A 47 19.81 14.77 -6.73
C SER A 47 19.24 14.90 -8.15
N GLY A 48 18.34 13.99 -8.55
CA GLY A 48 17.75 13.99 -9.88
C GLY A 48 16.64 12.94 -10.05
N GLU A 49 16.16 12.83 -11.28
CA GLU A 49 15.06 11.95 -11.68
C GLU A 49 15.40 10.46 -11.49
N ASP A 50 16.67 10.09 -11.63
CA ASP A 50 17.10 8.70 -11.45
C ASP A 50 16.96 8.22 -10.00
N ASP A 51 17.13 9.11 -9.03
CA ASP A 51 16.88 8.79 -7.61
C ASP A 51 15.39 8.47 -7.37
N ALA A 52 14.48 9.18 -8.05
CA ALA A 52 13.06 8.92 -7.97
C ALA A 52 12.69 7.56 -8.58
N ILE A 53 13.24 7.22 -9.75
CA ILE A 53 13.03 5.93 -10.39
C ILE A 53 13.56 4.81 -9.49
N ALA A 54 14.78 4.96 -8.95
CA ALA A 54 15.36 3.97 -8.04
C ALA A 54 14.53 3.79 -6.76
N TYR A 55 13.97 4.90 -6.24
CA TYR A 55 13.06 4.85 -5.08
C TYR A 55 11.77 4.08 -5.40
N GLU A 56 11.08 4.39 -6.52
CA GLU A 56 9.86 3.69 -6.91
C GLU A 56 10.14 2.20 -7.17
N GLN A 57 11.25 1.85 -7.80
CA GLN A 57 11.66 0.45 -7.99
C GLN A 57 11.91 -0.26 -6.66
N MET A 58 12.53 0.42 -5.69
CA MET A 58 12.75 -0.13 -4.35
C MET A 58 11.43 -0.39 -3.61
N ILE A 59 10.48 0.55 -3.69
CA ILE A 59 9.13 0.39 -3.11
C ILE A 59 8.39 -0.74 -3.81
N GLU A 60 8.39 -0.77 -5.15
CA GLU A 60 7.73 -1.82 -5.92
C GLU A 60 8.28 -3.22 -5.56
N ALA A 61 9.59 -3.36 -5.40
CA ALA A 61 10.18 -4.62 -4.98
C ALA A 61 9.67 -5.12 -3.61
N VAL A 62 9.33 -4.21 -2.69
CA VAL A 62 8.73 -4.57 -1.39
C VAL A 62 7.27 -4.97 -1.55
N LEU A 63 6.49 -4.21 -2.32
CA LEU A 63 5.07 -4.48 -2.55
C LEU A 63 4.88 -5.78 -3.32
N HIS A 64 5.75 -6.05 -4.28
CA HIS A 64 5.81 -7.31 -5.01
C HIS A 64 5.99 -8.49 -4.06
N GLU A 65 6.93 -8.44 -3.11
CA GLU A 65 7.11 -9.53 -2.15
C GLU A 65 5.87 -9.77 -1.26
N ILE A 66 5.13 -8.71 -0.91
CA ILE A 66 3.85 -8.88 -0.19
C ILE A 66 2.82 -9.56 -1.09
N GLU A 67 2.70 -9.10 -2.33
CA GLU A 67 1.72 -9.59 -3.29
C GLU A 67 2.00 -11.03 -3.73
N TYR A 68 3.30 -11.40 -3.82
CA TYR A 68 3.76 -12.72 -4.23
C TYR A 68 4.12 -13.65 -3.06
N CYS A 69 3.86 -13.23 -1.83
CA CYS A 69 4.08 -14.06 -0.66
C CYS A 69 3.37 -15.42 -0.80
N GLU A 70 4.08 -16.51 -0.60
CA GLU A 70 3.55 -17.88 -0.76
C GLU A 70 2.43 -18.19 0.23
N VAL A 71 2.36 -17.45 1.35
CA VAL A 71 1.29 -17.57 2.35
C VAL A 71 0.37 -16.34 2.30
N PRO A 72 -0.92 -16.48 2.69
CA PRO A 72 -1.83 -15.36 2.77
C PRO A 72 -1.34 -14.25 3.70
N THR A 73 -1.56 -13.01 3.28
CA THR A 73 -1.24 -11.81 4.05
C THR A 73 -2.52 -11.08 4.44
N ILE A 74 -2.64 -10.64 5.69
CA ILE A 74 -3.81 -9.93 6.23
C ILE A 74 -3.37 -8.54 6.68
N ALA A 75 -3.97 -7.49 6.15
CA ALA A 75 -3.83 -6.13 6.67
C ALA A 75 -4.91 -5.85 7.71
N ALA A 76 -4.51 -5.68 8.96
CA ALA A 76 -5.34 -5.28 10.10
C ALA A 76 -5.23 -3.77 10.25
N LEU A 77 -6.19 -3.03 9.68
CA LEU A 77 -6.10 -1.59 9.46
C LEU A 77 -6.73 -0.81 10.61
N ASN A 78 -6.01 0.22 11.07
CA ASN A 78 -6.47 1.16 12.08
C ASN A 78 -5.89 2.56 11.82
N GLY A 79 -6.66 3.62 12.11
CA GLY A 79 -6.24 5.00 11.93
C GLY A 79 -5.83 5.34 10.49
N PHE A 80 -4.74 6.07 10.30
CA PHE A 80 -4.30 6.47 8.97
C PHE A 80 -3.67 5.30 8.18
N VAL A 81 -4.16 5.13 6.95
CA VAL A 81 -3.70 4.15 5.95
C VAL A 81 -3.36 4.94 4.69
N THR A 82 -2.21 5.62 4.67
CA THR A 82 -1.94 6.60 3.62
C THR A 82 -0.61 6.39 2.90
N GLY A 83 -0.51 6.84 1.67
CA GLY A 83 0.69 6.75 0.84
C GLY A 83 1.23 5.32 0.74
N GLY A 84 2.49 5.10 1.11
CA GLY A 84 3.11 3.77 1.14
C GLY A 84 2.39 2.77 2.05
N GLY A 85 1.72 3.24 3.12
CA GLY A 85 0.88 2.40 3.98
C GLY A 85 -0.37 1.87 3.25
N ALA A 86 -1.01 2.71 2.43
CA ALA A 86 -2.13 2.29 1.60
C ALA A 86 -1.69 1.31 0.51
N ALA A 87 -0.50 1.48 -0.06
CA ALA A 87 0.08 0.56 -1.03
C ALA A 87 0.40 -0.82 -0.41
N ILE A 88 0.99 -0.85 0.80
CA ILE A 88 1.20 -2.09 1.56
C ILE A 88 -0.14 -2.81 1.80
N ALA A 89 -1.15 -2.07 2.29
CA ALA A 89 -2.48 -2.65 2.51
C ALA A 89 -3.10 -3.19 1.21
N ALA A 90 -2.96 -2.46 0.10
CA ALA A 90 -3.46 -2.87 -1.21
C ALA A 90 -2.77 -4.14 -1.75
N SER A 91 -1.52 -4.37 -1.38
CA SER A 91 -0.74 -5.57 -1.77
C SER A 91 -1.06 -6.81 -0.93
N CYS A 92 -1.69 -6.66 0.24
CA CYS A 92 -2.09 -7.80 1.07
C CYS A 92 -3.24 -8.60 0.45
N SER A 93 -3.33 -9.90 0.77
CA SER A 93 -4.40 -10.79 0.29
C SER A 93 -5.76 -10.38 0.88
N LEU A 94 -5.82 -10.12 2.17
CA LEU A 94 -7.02 -9.73 2.90
C LEU A 94 -6.82 -8.37 3.60
N ARG A 95 -7.89 -7.61 3.75
CA ARG A 95 -7.92 -6.32 4.46
C ARG A 95 -9.19 -6.22 5.28
N ILE A 96 -9.03 -5.95 6.57
CA ILE A 96 -10.11 -5.62 7.50
C ILE A 96 -9.74 -4.32 8.21
N GLY A 97 -10.71 -3.55 8.66
CA GLY A 97 -10.42 -2.24 9.26
C GLY A 97 -11.38 -1.83 10.35
N SER A 98 -10.92 -0.94 11.24
CA SER A 98 -11.74 -0.28 12.25
C SER A 98 -12.49 0.94 11.68
N ARG A 99 -13.47 1.44 12.43
CA ARG A 99 -14.17 2.70 12.08
C ARG A 99 -13.26 3.92 12.02
N SER A 100 -12.08 3.85 12.63
CA SER A 100 -11.14 4.97 12.65
C SER A 100 -10.31 5.12 11.37
N ILE A 101 -10.35 4.15 10.43
CA ILE A 101 -9.49 4.20 9.26
C ILE A 101 -9.79 5.41 8.36
N LYS A 102 -8.69 5.97 7.84
CA LYS A 102 -8.70 6.99 6.77
C LYS A 102 -7.72 6.51 5.70
N VAL A 103 -8.27 6.15 4.54
CA VAL A 103 -7.50 5.51 3.45
C VAL A 103 -7.32 6.46 2.29
N GLY A 104 -6.10 6.56 1.75
CA GLY A 104 -5.86 7.31 0.52
C GLY A 104 -4.40 7.63 0.25
N VAL A 105 -4.17 8.35 -0.84
CA VAL A 105 -2.84 8.75 -1.30
C VAL A 105 -2.86 10.24 -1.64
N PRO A 106 -2.72 11.15 -0.64
CA PRO A 106 -2.97 12.59 -0.82
C PRO A 106 -1.79 13.35 -1.48
N ILE A 107 -0.99 12.68 -2.32
CA ILE A 107 0.26 13.21 -2.91
C ILE A 107 0.04 14.47 -3.74
N ALA A 108 -1.09 14.60 -4.44
CA ALA A 108 -1.41 15.79 -5.22
C ALA A 108 -1.58 17.09 -4.38
N LYS A 109 -1.81 16.96 -3.07
CA LYS A 109 -1.89 18.10 -2.12
C LYS A 109 -0.68 18.21 -1.18
N THR A 110 0.18 17.19 -1.14
CA THR A 110 1.27 17.16 -0.16
C THR A 110 2.64 17.30 -0.83
N LEU A 111 3.02 16.35 -1.67
CA LEU A 111 4.37 16.27 -2.21
C LEU A 111 4.47 16.64 -3.70
N GLY A 112 3.35 16.59 -4.44
CA GLY A 112 3.37 16.84 -5.88
C GLY A 112 4.01 15.72 -6.71
N ASN A 113 4.34 14.56 -6.10
CA ASN A 113 4.81 13.40 -6.82
C ASN A 113 3.66 12.59 -7.43
N CYS A 114 3.97 11.57 -8.23
CA CYS A 114 2.99 10.66 -8.81
C CYS A 114 2.98 9.31 -8.07
N LEU A 115 1.96 8.51 -8.38
CA LEU A 115 1.86 7.11 -7.99
C LEU A 115 2.27 6.24 -9.19
N ALA A 116 3.24 5.36 -9.02
CA ALA A 116 3.68 4.44 -10.06
C ALA A 116 2.51 3.60 -10.61
N ILE A 117 2.54 3.27 -11.91
CA ILE A 117 1.45 2.54 -12.60
C ILE A 117 1.16 1.19 -11.93
N ALA A 118 2.15 0.50 -11.40
CA ALA A 118 1.94 -0.73 -10.63
C ALA A 118 1.00 -0.52 -9.43
N ASN A 119 1.15 0.60 -8.72
CA ASN A 119 0.27 0.95 -7.61
C ASN A 119 -1.11 1.42 -8.09
N LEU A 120 -1.19 2.18 -9.18
CA LEU A 120 -2.48 2.51 -9.81
C LEU A 120 -3.26 1.24 -10.15
N LYS A 121 -2.62 0.24 -10.76
CA LYS A 121 -3.23 -1.06 -11.09
C LYS A 121 -3.78 -1.76 -9.85
N ARG A 122 -3.07 -1.73 -8.71
CA ARG A 122 -3.53 -2.31 -7.43
C ARG A 122 -4.79 -1.63 -6.92
N PHE A 123 -4.80 -0.30 -6.90
CA PHE A 123 -5.98 0.46 -6.46
C PHE A 123 -7.17 0.26 -7.39
N ILE A 124 -6.97 0.34 -8.70
CA ILE A 124 -8.03 0.10 -9.69
C ILE A 124 -8.63 -1.30 -9.52
N ALA A 125 -7.81 -2.32 -9.30
CA ALA A 125 -8.27 -3.68 -9.09
C ALA A 125 -9.11 -3.85 -7.80
N LEU A 126 -8.88 -3.03 -6.78
CA LEU A 126 -9.59 -3.12 -5.49
C LEU A 126 -10.86 -2.27 -5.45
N ILE A 127 -10.80 -1.02 -5.93
CA ILE A 127 -11.87 -0.03 -5.74
C ILE A 127 -12.42 0.52 -7.06
N GLY A 128 -11.91 0.06 -8.19
CA GLY A 128 -12.30 0.50 -9.51
C GLY A 128 -11.67 1.83 -9.92
N GLU A 129 -11.64 2.10 -11.25
CA GLU A 129 -10.98 3.26 -11.83
C GLU A 129 -11.58 4.59 -11.33
N ALA A 130 -12.91 4.70 -11.34
CA ALA A 130 -13.58 5.95 -10.96
C ALA A 130 -13.26 6.39 -9.52
N ARG A 131 -13.25 5.46 -8.56
CA ARG A 131 -12.91 5.78 -7.17
C ARG A 131 -11.41 6.04 -6.99
N THR A 132 -10.57 5.30 -7.70
CA THR A 132 -9.13 5.54 -7.72
C THR A 132 -8.82 6.93 -8.24
N ALA A 133 -9.40 7.34 -9.37
CA ALA A 133 -9.27 8.69 -9.91
C ALA A 133 -9.76 9.75 -8.91
N HIS A 134 -10.94 9.53 -8.30
CA HIS A 134 -11.49 10.48 -7.33
C HIS A 134 -10.53 10.74 -6.16
N ILE A 135 -10.05 9.69 -5.47
CA ILE A 135 -9.19 9.85 -4.29
C ILE A 135 -7.82 10.45 -4.64
N LEU A 136 -7.27 10.13 -5.82
CA LEU A 136 -5.96 10.64 -6.23
C LEU A 136 -6.04 12.10 -6.70
N LEU A 137 -7.01 12.44 -7.56
CA LEU A 137 -7.15 13.78 -8.10
C LEU A 137 -7.63 14.79 -7.06
N THR A 138 -8.49 14.38 -6.12
CA THR A 138 -8.96 15.26 -5.04
C THR A 138 -8.05 15.24 -3.82
N ALA A 139 -7.13 14.28 -3.75
CA ALA A 139 -6.30 13.99 -2.58
C ALA A 139 -7.12 13.82 -1.28
N GLN A 140 -8.37 13.36 -1.40
CA GLN A 140 -9.24 13.09 -0.27
C GLN A 140 -8.94 11.70 0.31
N LEU A 141 -9.08 11.59 1.62
CA LEU A 141 -9.07 10.30 2.30
C LEU A 141 -10.52 9.79 2.42
N ILE A 142 -10.74 8.55 2.07
CA ILE A 142 -12.02 7.89 2.31
C ILE A 142 -12.07 7.33 3.73
N ASP A 143 -13.22 7.44 4.36
CA ASP A 143 -13.48 6.88 5.67
C ASP A 143 -13.76 5.37 5.62
N ALA A 144 -13.99 4.77 6.77
CA ALA A 144 -14.19 3.34 6.94
C ALA A 144 -15.41 2.80 6.17
N GLU A 145 -16.54 3.52 6.21
CA GLU A 145 -17.75 3.10 5.50
C GLU A 145 -17.54 3.13 3.99
N ASN A 146 -16.96 4.22 3.47
CA ASN A 146 -16.65 4.33 2.06
C ASN A 146 -15.58 3.31 1.63
N ALA A 147 -14.59 3.01 2.47
CA ALA A 147 -13.59 1.96 2.21
C ALA A 147 -14.25 0.57 2.12
N LYS A 148 -15.24 0.28 2.98
CA LYS A 148 -16.04 -0.95 2.93
C LYS A 148 -16.89 -1.00 1.66
N LEU A 149 -17.65 0.06 1.35
CA LEU A 149 -18.47 0.16 0.14
C LEU A 149 -17.65 0.08 -1.15
N ALA A 150 -16.42 0.60 -1.13
CA ALA A 150 -15.51 0.53 -2.25
C ALA A 150 -14.91 -0.88 -2.45
N GLY A 151 -14.95 -1.76 -1.45
CA GLY A 151 -14.27 -3.05 -1.48
C GLY A 151 -12.80 -3.00 -1.10
N PHE A 152 -12.29 -1.85 -0.61
CA PHE A 152 -10.92 -1.76 -0.10
C PHE A 152 -10.73 -2.64 1.13
N ILE A 153 -11.69 -2.67 2.05
CA ILE A 153 -11.77 -3.62 3.15
C ILE A 153 -12.97 -4.55 2.99
N THR A 154 -12.84 -5.79 3.46
CA THR A 154 -13.92 -6.79 3.41
C THR A 154 -14.75 -6.81 4.68
N GLU A 155 -14.19 -6.40 5.82
CA GLU A 155 -14.88 -6.33 7.10
C GLU A 155 -14.60 -4.99 7.79
N LEU A 156 -15.62 -4.40 8.39
CA LEU A 156 -15.55 -3.18 9.19
C LEU A 156 -15.88 -3.53 10.64
N LEU A 157 -14.97 -3.23 11.55
CA LEU A 157 -15.02 -3.50 12.99
C LEU A 157 -15.09 -2.17 13.75
N GLU A 158 -15.56 -2.19 14.99
CA GLU A 158 -15.75 -0.97 15.78
C GLU A 158 -14.42 -0.30 16.15
N ASP A 159 -13.43 -1.08 16.61
CA ASP A 159 -12.16 -0.57 17.12
C ASP A 159 -10.98 -1.46 16.75
N GLN A 160 -9.77 -1.02 17.13
CA GLN A 160 -8.54 -1.72 16.85
C GLN A 160 -8.47 -3.10 17.53
N SER A 161 -8.95 -3.24 18.74
CA SER A 161 -8.86 -4.51 19.47
C SER A 161 -9.70 -5.59 18.80
N GLN A 162 -10.86 -5.21 18.28
CA GLN A 162 -11.70 -6.09 17.48
C GLN A 162 -11.05 -6.44 16.13
N VAL A 163 -10.37 -5.48 15.48
CA VAL A 163 -9.62 -5.74 14.24
C VAL A 163 -8.49 -6.75 14.50
N GLU A 164 -7.73 -6.58 15.57
CA GLU A 164 -6.65 -7.50 15.92
C GLU A 164 -7.17 -8.90 16.25
N SER A 165 -8.22 -9.00 17.05
CA SER A 165 -8.86 -10.29 17.38
C SER A 165 -9.39 -10.97 16.12
N ARG A 166 -10.07 -10.21 15.26
CA ARG A 166 -10.64 -10.72 14.00
C ARG A 166 -9.55 -11.15 13.00
N ALA A 167 -8.45 -10.43 12.91
CA ALA A 167 -7.32 -10.82 12.09
C ALA A 167 -6.74 -12.17 12.52
N MET A 168 -6.64 -12.42 13.83
CA MET A 168 -6.20 -13.72 14.38
C MET A 168 -7.19 -14.84 14.08
N GLU A 169 -8.50 -14.57 14.16
CA GLU A 169 -9.53 -15.55 13.80
C GLU A 169 -9.47 -15.91 12.30
N LEU A 170 -9.32 -14.91 11.42
CA LEU A 170 -9.14 -15.12 9.99
C LEU A 170 -7.87 -15.93 9.70
N ALA A 171 -6.75 -15.60 10.36
CA ALA A 171 -5.51 -16.35 10.23
C ALA A 171 -5.70 -17.81 10.65
N LYS A 172 -6.35 -18.05 11.78
CA LYS A 172 -6.68 -19.40 12.26
C LYS A 172 -7.56 -20.16 11.26
N SER A 173 -8.60 -19.53 10.73
CA SER A 173 -9.47 -20.14 9.71
C SER A 173 -8.70 -20.53 8.47
N VAL A 174 -7.81 -19.64 7.97
CA VAL A 174 -6.95 -19.90 6.82
C VAL A 174 -6.02 -21.08 7.08
N THR A 175 -5.42 -21.18 8.28
CA THR A 175 -4.51 -22.30 8.60
C THR A 175 -5.21 -23.66 8.71
N GLN A 176 -6.52 -23.67 8.85
CA GLN A 176 -7.35 -24.88 8.88
C GLN A 176 -7.85 -25.29 7.48
N SER A 177 -7.64 -24.45 6.47
CA SER A 177 -8.08 -24.71 5.10
C SER A 177 -7.01 -25.48 4.31
N ALA A 178 -7.44 -26.11 3.18
CA ALA A 178 -6.55 -26.88 2.32
C ALA A 178 -5.43 -26.00 1.71
N PRO A 179 -4.15 -26.22 2.03
CA PRO A 179 -3.07 -25.31 1.66
C PRO A 179 -2.86 -25.21 0.15
N LEU A 180 -3.04 -26.28 -0.60
CA LEU A 180 -2.90 -26.27 -2.05
C LEU A 180 -4.01 -25.46 -2.72
N THR A 181 -5.24 -25.47 -2.18
CA THR A 181 -6.34 -24.62 -2.66
C THR A 181 -6.04 -23.15 -2.43
N ILE A 182 -5.52 -22.80 -1.24
CA ILE A 182 -5.09 -21.43 -0.94
C ILE A 182 -3.99 -20.99 -1.91
N LYS A 183 -2.94 -21.79 -2.07
CA LYS A 183 -1.84 -21.51 -3.00
C LYS A 183 -2.34 -21.33 -4.43
N ALA A 184 -3.20 -22.22 -4.91
CA ALA A 184 -3.77 -22.15 -6.26
C ALA A 184 -4.61 -20.88 -6.45
N THR A 185 -5.41 -20.50 -5.44
CA THR A 185 -6.23 -19.27 -5.47
C THR A 185 -5.36 -18.02 -5.54
N LEU A 186 -4.36 -17.89 -4.66
CA LEU A 186 -3.42 -16.76 -4.68
C LEU A 186 -2.68 -16.67 -6.01
N THR A 187 -2.17 -17.81 -6.50
CA THR A 187 -1.46 -17.88 -7.79
C THR A 187 -2.38 -17.51 -8.95
N GLY A 188 -3.64 -17.97 -8.95
CA GLY A 188 -4.61 -17.64 -9.98
C GLY A 188 -4.93 -16.15 -10.04
N ILE A 189 -5.16 -15.52 -8.88
CA ILE A 189 -5.40 -14.08 -8.78
C ILE A 189 -4.19 -13.28 -9.31
N ARG A 190 -2.97 -13.69 -8.96
CA ARG A 190 -1.72 -13.05 -9.43
C ARG A 190 -1.61 -13.12 -10.95
N ARG A 191 -1.76 -14.32 -11.53
CA ARG A 191 -1.72 -14.53 -12.99
C ARG A 191 -2.74 -13.68 -13.73
N LEU A 192 -3.95 -13.55 -13.20
CA LEU A 192 -4.97 -12.68 -13.81
C LEU A 192 -4.55 -11.20 -13.78
N ARG A 193 -3.91 -10.75 -12.70
CA ARG A 193 -3.35 -9.39 -12.63
C ARG A 193 -2.20 -9.18 -13.60
N GLU A 194 -1.35 -10.20 -13.83
CA GLU A 194 -0.22 -10.15 -14.74
C GLU A 194 -0.60 -10.29 -16.21
N ALA A 195 -1.77 -10.83 -16.52
CA ALA A 195 -2.22 -11.05 -17.89
C ALA A 195 -2.26 -9.76 -18.75
N THR A 196 -2.30 -8.60 -18.11
CA THR A 196 -2.13 -7.30 -18.77
C THR A 196 -0.77 -6.71 -18.36
N PRO A 197 0.21 -6.62 -19.27
CA PRO A 197 1.49 -5.99 -19.02
C PRO A 197 1.33 -4.55 -18.52
N LEU A 198 2.23 -4.12 -17.62
CA LEU A 198 2.30 -2.72 -17.21
C LEU A 198 2.95 -1.90 -18.32
N PRO A 199 2.37 -0.73 -18.70
CA PRO A 199 3.09 0.25 -19.51
C PRO A 199 4.30 0.80 -18.76
N ASP A 200 5.28 1.32 -19.50
CA ASP A 200 6.36 2.10 -18.92
C ASP A 200 5.79 3.41 -18.34
N ASP A 201 6.27 3.84 -17.19
CA ASP A 201 5.83 5.04 -16.48
C ASP A 201 7.00 5.97 -16.06
N HIS A 202 8.19 5.70 -16.58
CA HIS A 202 9.38 6.49 -16.27
C HIS A 202 9.21 7.97 -16.65
N ASP A 203 8.51 8.26 -17.74
CA ASP A 203 8.17 9.62 -18.17
C ASP A 203 7.29 10.35 -17.14
N LEU A 204 6.29 9.66 -16.58
CA LEU A 204 5.40 10.21 -15.55
C LEU A 204 6.14 10.44 -14.23
N ILE A 205 6.98 9.50 -13.84
CA ILE A 205 7.82 9.63 -12.64
C ILE A 205 8.76 10.83 -12.79
N LYS A 206 9.47 10.92 -13.90
CA LYS A 206 10.38 12.04 -14.19
C LYS A 206 9.64 13.38 -14.21
N MET A 207 8.48 13.45 -14.86
CA MET A 207 7.66 14.65 -14.92
C MET A 207 7.31 15.18 -13.53
N CYS A 208 6.90 14.31 -12.61
CA CYS A 208 6.48 14.74 -11.28
C CYS A 208 7.68 15.01 -10.35
N PHE A 209 8.57 14.05 -10.18
CA PHE A 209 9.70 14.17 -9.25
C PHE A 209 10.78 15.16 -9.71
N GLY A 210 10.92 15.39 -11.03
CA GLY A 210 11.81 16.41 -11.59
C GLY A 210 11.28 17.83 -11.51
N SER A 211 10.02 18.03 -11.14
CA SER A 211 9.34 19.32 -11.13
C SER A 211 9.79 20.26 -9.99
N ASN A 212 9.56 21.55 -10.17
CA ASN A 212 9.67 22.53 -9.09
C ASN A 212 8.57 22.32 -8.03
N ASP A 213 7.41 21.83 -8.45
CA ASP A 213 6.29 21.54 -7.56
C ASP A 213 6.63 20.43 -6.57
N PHE A 214 7.38 19.41 -6.97
CA PHE A 214 7.86 18.39 -6.03
C PHE A 214 8.82 18.95 -4.97
N LYS A 215 9.74 19.83 -5.37
CA LYS A 215 10.66 20.52 -4.44
C LYS A 215 9.90 21.44 -3.49
N GLU A 216 8.93 22.18 -4.01
CA GLU A 216 8.02 23.00 -3.22
C GLU A 216 7.20 22.15 -2.25
N GLY A 217 6.64 21.03 -2.68
CA GLY A 217 5.89 20.10 -1.83
C GLY A 217 6.70 19.60 -0.65
N ILE A 218 7.95 19.21 -0.88
CA ILE A 218 8.87 18.80 0.19
C ILE A 218 9.12 19.97 1.15
N THR A 219 9.43 21.15 0.64
CA THR A 219 9.70 22.35 1.47
C THR A 219 8.51 22.71 2.31
N ALA A 220 7.32 22.85 1.69
CA ALA A 220 6.07 23.21 2.37
C ALA A 220 5.68 22.19 3.44
N PHE A 221 5.91 20.90 3.18
CA PHE A 221 5.66 19.83 4.17
C PHE A 221 6.48 20.02 5.44
N PHE A 222 7.79 20.30 5.31
CA PHE A 222 8.66 20.51 6.47
C PHE A 222 8.39 21.85 7.17
N GLU A 223 8.00 22.88 6.42
CA GLU A 223 7.64 24.21 6.96
C GLU A 223 6.21 24.23 7.53
N LYS A 224 5.45 23.15 7.39
CA LYS A 224 4.05 23.02 7.85
C LYS A 224 3.14 24.11 7.29
N ARG A 225 3.31 24.48 6.03
CA ARG A 225 2.49 25.44 5.28
C ARG A 225 1.85 24.79 4.06
N PRO A 226 0.81 25.40 3.47
CA PRO A 226 0.31 25.00 2.17
C PRO A 226 1.41 25.14 1.09
N ALA A 227 1.45 24.20 0.15
CA ALA A 227 2.32 24.28 -1.01
C ALA A 227 1.72 25.19 -2.09
N GLU A 228 2.58 25.90 -2.83
CA GLU A 228 2.21 26.78 -3.94
C GLU A 228 2.58 26.10 -5.26
N TRP A 229 1.58 25.53 -5.92
CA TRP A 229 1.76 24.77 -7.15
C TRP A 229 1.88 25.66 -8.37
N THR A 230 2.87 25.43 -9.21
CA THR A 230 3.16 26.20 -10.44
C THR A 230 2.95 25.41 -11.72
N GLY A 231 2.91 24.10 -11.64
CA GLY A 231 2.82 23.19 -12.79
C GLY A 231 4.13 23.10 -13.59
N LYS A 232 5.28 23.34 -12.97
CA LYS A 232 6.59 23.36 -13.62
C LYS A 232 7.61 22.51 -12.90
#